data_c89dbd08ed4489dd54e25f4ca1eadf32
#
_entry.id   c89dbd08ed4489dd54e25f4ca1eadf32
#
_cell.length_a   1.000
_cell.length_b   1.000
_cell.length_c   1.000
_cell.angle_alpha   90.00
_cell.angle_beta   90.00
_cell.angle_gamma   90.00
#
_symmetry.space_group_name_H-M   'P 1'
#
loop_
_entity.id
_entity.type
_entity.pdbx_description
1 polymer ?
#
loop_
_entity_poly.entity_id
_entity_poly.type
_entity_poly.pdbx_seq_one_letter_code
_entity_poly.pdbx_strand_id
1 'polypeptide(L)'
;MTDTDTYIRQLAESIPLREPILRAAIQALKLPRGSRGLDAGCGIGHVASWLAEAVGPTGHVTGLDISAEFLLRAKEVVKKSGLSEQISFKEGNVNELPFDDHAFDWVWSSDCVGYPSGNLLPLLKELARVVKPGGIVAILAWSSQQILPGHPLLEARLNATCSALIPCVKGKKPESNFLRALGWFHQARYEEPTVRTFVGDVHAPLSDDIRTGLISLFQMLWGEPQPGVSQEDRAEYQRLCHPDSPDFILNLPDYYAFFTYSMFSGKAPR
;
A
#
# COMPACT_ATOMS: atom_id res chain seq x y z
N MET A 1 22.31 -1.38 11.17
CA MET A 1 20.90 -1.44 10.80
C MET A 1 20.85 -2.16 9.47
N THR A 2 20.05 -3.20 9.32
CA THR A 2 19.89 -3.90 8.05
C THR A 2 19.05 -3.08 7.09
N ASP A 3 19.08 -3.39 5.78
CA ASP A 3 18.20 -2.73 4.80
C ASP A 3 16.72 -2.93 5.17
N THR A 4 16.38 -4.12 5.70
CA THR A 4 15.03 -4.44 6.19
C THR A 4 14.63 -3.58 7.39
N ASP A 5 15.50 -3.38 8.38
CA ASP A 5 15.21 -2.51 9.54
C ASP A 5 14.90 -1.06 9.09
N THR A 6 15.68 -0.56 8.13
CA THR A 6 15.49 0.78 7.58
C THR A 6 14.12 0.88 6.89
N TYR A 7 13.77 -0.12 6.08
CA TYR A 7 12.49 -0.15 5.38
C TYR A 7 11.30 -0.27 6.33
N ILE A 8 11.40 -1.13 7.37
CA ILE A 8 10.37 -1.24 8.43
C ILE A 8 10.15 0.11 9.12
N ARG A 9 11.24 0.81 9.44
CA ARG A 9 11.16 2.14 10.06
C ARG A 9 10.45 3.13 9.14
N GLN A 10 10.86 3.22 7.88
CA GLN A 10 10.25 4.12 6.89
C GLN A 10 8.77 3.83 6.67
N LEU A 11 8.39 2.55 6.61
CA LEU A 11 6.98 2.14 6.55
C LEU A 11 6.21 2.65 7.77
N ALA A 12 6.76 2.46 8.98
CA ALA A 12 6.12 2.90 10.22
C ALA A 12 5.99 4.45 10.28
N GLU A 13 7.03 5.17 9.90
CA GLU A 13 7.04 6.63 9.86
C GLU A 13 6.07 7.21 8.81
N SER A 14 5.80 6.48 7.72
CA SER A 14 4.84 6.90 6.68
C SER A 14 3.37 6.62 7.03
N ILE A 15 3.09 5.90 8.12
CA ILE A 15 1.71 5.55 8.52
C ILE A 15 0.81 6.78 8.70
N PRO A 16 1.21 7.88 9.36
CA PRO A 16 0.35 9.05 9.52
C PRO A 16 -0.15 9.65 8.20
N LEU A 17 0.64 9.55 7.13
CA LEU A 17 0.24 9.99 5.78
C LEU A 17 -0.82 9.06 5.17
N ARG A 18 -0.70 7.77 5.40
CA ARG A 18 -1.45 6.72 4.69
C ARG A 18 -2.73 6.31 5.42
N GLU A 19 -2.74 6.38 6.74
CA GLU A 19 -3.84 5.93 7.59
C GLU A 19 -5.20 6.52 7.20
N PRO A 20 -5.37 7.85 6.98
CA PRO A 20 -6.68 8.41 6.64
C PRO A 20 -7.25 7.82 5.36
N ILE A 21 -6.41 7.61 4.35
CA ILE A 21 -6.81 7.06 3.06
C ILE A 21 -7.18 5.58 3.19
N LEU A 22 -6.31 4.80 3.85
CA LEU A 22 -6.52 3.36 4.00
C LEU A 22 -7.77 3.07 4.82
N ARG A 23 -8.01 3.83 5.89
CA ARG A 23 -9.26 3.75 6.66
C ARG A 23 -10.49 4.11 5.82
N ALA A 24 -10.42 5.16 5.00
CA ALA A 24 -11.52 5.52 4.11
C ALA A 24 -11.79 4.42 3.06
N ALA A 25 -10.75 3.79 2.53
CA ALA A 25 -10.88 2.68 1.60
C ALA A 25 -11.51 1.44 2.26
N ILE A 26 -11.07 1.08 3.47
CA ILE A 26 -11.66 -0.01 4.26
C ILE A 26 -13.14 0.25 4.54
N GLN A 27 -13.50 1.45 4.99
CA GLN A 27 -14.88 1.84 5.24
C GLN A 27 -15.75 1.74 3.99
N ALA A 28 -15.18 2.07 2.82
CA ALA A 28 -15.91 2.01 1.55
C ALA A 28 -16.31 0.61 1.13
N LEU A 29 -15.61 -0.44 1.60
CA LEU A 29 -15.93 -1.84 1.34
C LEU A 29 -17.14 -2.33 2.12
N LYS A 30 -17.49 -1.67 3.23
CA LYS A 30 -18.61 -2.06 4.11
C LYS A 30 -18.52 -3.54 4.51
N LEU A 31 -17.34 -3.96 4.97
CA LEU A 31 -17.09 -5.33 5.39
C LEU A 31 -18.13 -5.80 6.42
N PRO A 32 -18.66 -7.03 6.30
CA PRO A 32 -19.68 -7.53 7.20
C PRO A 32 -19.15 -7.62 8.66
N ARG A 33 -19.92 -7.16 9.61
CA ARG A 33 -19.55 -7.27 11.02
C ARG A 33 -19.52 -8.76 11.44
N GLY A 34 -18.52 -9.10 12.26
CA GLY A 34 -18.31 -10.48 12.69
C GLY A 34 -17.69 -11.41 11.64
N SER A 35 -17.34 -10.88 10.45
CA SER A 35 -16.77 -11.67 9.36
C SER A 35 -15.29 -12.00 9.59
N ARG A 36 -14.81 -12.99 8.83
CA ARG A 36 -13.43 -13.45 8.82
C ARG A 36 -12.76 -13.04 7.51
N GLY A 37 -11.62 -12.37 7.58
CA GLY A 37 -10.92 -11.93 6.39
C GLY A 37 -9.42 -12.15 6.40
N LEU A 38 -8.84 -12.00 5.22
CA LEU A 38 -7.40 -12.10 4.97
C LEU A 38 -6.85 -10.72 4.58
N ASP A 39 -5.80 -10.29 5.27
CA ASP A 39 -4.92 -9.19 4.84
C ASP A 39 -3.69 -9.82 4.16
N ALA A 40 -3.72 -9.87 2.83
CA ALA A 40 -2.70 -10.51 2.01
C ALA A 40 -1.54 -9.55 1.71
N GLY A 41 -0.38 -9.79 2.32
CA GLY A 41 0.75 -8.87 2.36
C GLY A 41 0.56 -7.82 3.45
N CYS A 42 0.35 -8.29 4.70
CA CYS A 42 -0.04 -7.43 5.81
C CYS A 42 1.10 -6.52 6.34
N GLY A 43 2.34 -6.73 5.87
CA GLY A 43 3.49 -5.95 6.28
C GLY A 43 3.63 -5.88 7.80
N ILE A 44 3.75 -4.67 8.33
CA ILE A 44 3.94 -4.40 9.76
C ILE A 44 2.62 -4.33 10.58
N GLY A 45 1.46 -4.75 10.01
CA GLY A 45 0.24 -5.06 10.74
C GLY A 45 -0.70 -3.90 11.07
N HIS A 46 -0.41 -2.67 10.65
CA HIS A 46 -1.31 -1.53 10.90
C HIS A 46 -2.66 -1.71 10.20
N VAL A 47 -2.65 -2.13 8.94
CA VAL A 47 -3.86 -2.35 8.14
C VAL A 47 -4.70 -3.47 8.73
N ALA A 48 -4.06 -4.58 9.15
CA ALA A 48 -4.77 -5.68 9.83
C ALA A 48 -5.53 -5.20 11.07
N SER A 49 -4.96 -4.24 11.83
CA SER A 49 -5.64 -3.64 12.98
C SER A 49 -6.89 -2.84 12.56
N TRP A 50 -6.81 -2.02 11.52
CA TRP A 50 -7.96 -1.25 11.03
C TRP A 50 -9.05 -2.12 10.40
N LEU A 51 -8.66 -3.22 9.76
CA LEU A 51 -9.61 -4.23 9.27
C LEU A 51 -10.34 -4.92 10.43
N ALA A 52 -9.62 -5.27 11.52
CA ALA A 52 -10.24 -5.85 12.72
C ALA A 52 -11.23 -4.90 13.38
N GLU A 53 -10.89 -3.62 13.49
CA GLU A 53 -11.81 -2.58 13.96
C GLU A 53 -13.07 -2.50 13.08
N ALA A 54 -12.91 -2.57 11.75
CA ALA A 54 -14.02 -2.48 10.80
C ALA A 54 -15.00 -3.65 10.92
N VAL A 55 -14.50 -4.88 11.10
CA VAL A 55 -15.36 -6.07 11.26
C VAL A 55 -15.89 -6.23 12.69
N GLY A 56 -15.31 -5.51 13.66
CA GLY A 56 -15.76 -5.47 15.05
C GLY A 56 -15.36 -6.69 15.89
N PRO A 57 -15.75 -6.71 17.18
CA PRO A 57 -15.14 -7.59 18.19
C PRO A 57 -15.39 -9.08 17.99
N THR A 58 -16.37 -9.46 17.19
CA THR A 58 -16.66 -10.87 16.86
C THR A 58 -16.06 -11.31 15.53
N GLY A 59 -15.43 -10.38 14.79
CA GLY A 59 -14.73 -10.66 13.55
C GLY A 59 -13.29 -11.14 13.79
N HIS A 60 -12.67 -11.67 12.75
CA HIS A 60 -11.28 -12.11 12.80
C HIS A 60 -10.53 -11.75 11.52
N VAL A 61 -9.30 -11.26 11.66
CA VAL A 61 -8.39 -10.97 10.54
C VAL A 61 -7.19 -11.89 10.60
N THR A 62 -6.87 -12.53 9.50
CA THR A 62 -5.60 -13.22 9.34
C THR A 62 -4.69 -12.35 8.48
N GLY A 63 -3.55 -11.91 9.03
CA GLY A 63 -2.49 -11.26 8.28
C GLY A 63 -1.53 -12.29 7.71
N LEU A 64 -1.22 -12.18 6.42
CA LEU A 64 -0.21 -13.01 5.78
C LEU A 64 0.88 -12.13 5.18
N ASP A 65 2.13 -12.49 5.45
CA ASP A 65 3.29 -11.88 4.80
C ASP A 65 4.40 -12.92 4.60
N ILE A 66 5.26 -12.70 3.62
CA ILE A 66 6.39 -13.58 3.35
C ILE A 66 7.57 -13.31 4.29
N SER A 67 7.63 -12.13 4.90
CA SER A 67 8.71 -11.72 5.78
C SER A 67 8.40 -12.02 7.25
N ALA A 68 9.14 -12.95 7.83
CA ALA A 68 9.05 -13.23 9.27
C ALA A 68 9.37 -12.00 10.13
N GLU A 69 10.27 -11.11 9.67
CA GLU A 69 10.64 -9.87 10.37
C GLU A 69 9.46 -8.88 10.40
N PHE A 70 8.74 -8.75 9.29
CA PHE A 70 7.52 -7.94 9.24
C PHE A 70 6.45 -8.48 10.17
N LEU A 71 6.28 -9.81 10.20
CA LEU A 71 5.29 -10.45 11.08
C LEU A 71 5.65 -10.30 12.56
N LEU A 72 6.93 -10.29 12.92
CA LEU A 72 7.35 -9.97 14.30
C LEU A 72 6.93 -8.55 14.68
N ARG A 73 7.16 -7.59 13.79
CA ARG A 73 6.74 -6.20 14.01
C ARG A 73 5.22 -6.06 14.04
N ALA A 74 4.51 -6.77 13.17
CA ALA A 74 3.04 -6.77 13.13
C ALA A 74 2.44 -7.25 14.47
N LYS A 75 2.99 -8.30 15.06
CA LYS A 75 2.57 -8.80 16.38
C LYS A 75 2.74 -7.75 17.49
N GLU A 76 3.84 -6.98 17.45
CA GLU A 76 4.06 -5.88 18.41
C GLU A 76 3.04 -4.75 18.23
N VAL A 77 2.75 -4.35 16.99
CA VAL A 77 1.76 -3.32 16.66
C VAL A 77 0.37 -3.74 17.15
N VAL A 78 -0.06 -4.95 16.83
CA VAL A 78 -1.37 -5.49 17.21
C VAL A 78 -1.49 -5.66 18.72
N LYS A 79 -0.41 -6.05 19.42
CA LYS A 79 -0.39 -6.13 20.88
C LYS A 79 -0.62 -4.75 21.53
N LYS A 80 0.00 -3.70 20.97
CA LYS A 80 -0.17 -2.32 21.46
C LYS A 80 -1.60 -1.78 21.24
N SER A 81 -2.26 -2.21 20.16
CA SER A 81 -3.66 -1.83 19.89
C SER A 81 -4.71 -2.63 20.69
N GLY A 82 -4.30 -3.66 21.42
CA GLY A 82 -5.22 -4.50 22.19
C GLY A 82 -6.06 -5.48 21.35
N LEU A 83 -5.69 -5.72 20.08
CA LEU A 83 -6.45 -6.53 19.12
C LEU A 83 -5.90 -7.96 18.94
N SER A 84 -5.02 -8.42 19.84
CA SER A 84 -4.33 -9.71 19.70
C SER A 84 -5.26 -10.93 19.58
N GLU A 85 -6.46 -10.86 20.20
CA GLU A 85 -7.44 -11.96 20.13
C GLU A 85 -8.22 -11.98 18.80
N GLN A 86 -8.23 -10.87 18.07
CA GLN A 86 -8.97 -10.72 16.80
C GLN A 86 -8.07 -10.88 15.58
N ILE A 87 -6.75 -10.91 15.77
CA ILE A 87 -5.79 -10.93 14.64
C ILE A 87 -4.80 -12.07 14.85
N SER A 88 -4.67 -12.89 13.81
CA SER A 88 -3.62 -13.91 13.73
C SER A 88 -2.70 -13.63 12.55
N PHE A 89 -1.45 -14.08 12.63
CA PHE A 89 -0.47 -13.91 11.56
C PHE A 89 0.06 -15.26 11.08
N LYS A 90 0.24 -15.37 9.76
CA LYS A 90 0.80 -16.55 9.11
C LYS A 90 1.86 -16.12 8.10
N GLU A 91 3.02 -16.77 8.14
CA GLU A 91 4.04 -16.61 7.11
C GLU A 91 3.61 -17.38 5.86
N GLY A 92 3.74 -16.75 4.68
CA GLY A 92 3.37 -17.38 3.43
C GLY A 92 3.47 -16.45 2.22
N ASN A 93 3.39 -17.07 1.04
CA ASN A 93 3.46 -16.37 -0.23
C ASN A 93 2.05 -16.11 -0.76
N VAL A 94 1.77 -14.87 -1.16
CA VAL A 94 0.47 -14.48 -1.76
C VAL A 94 0.19 -15.17 -3.10
N ASN A 95 1.21 -15.69 -3.78
CA ASN A 95 1.04 -16.46 -5.03
C ASN A 95 0.57 -17.91 -4.80
N GLU A 96 0.70 -18.41 -3.58
CA GLU A 96 0.30 -19.76 -3.17
C GLU A 96 -0.16 -19.68 -1.71
N LEU A 97 -1.42 -19.32 -1.53
CA LEU A 97 -1.99 -19.04 -0.22
C LEU A 97 -2.14 -20.34 0.60
N PRO A 98 -1.55 -20.42 1.80
CA PRO A 98 -1.58 -21.64 2.62
C PRO A 98 -2.89 -21.77 3.40
N PHE A 99 -4.03 -21.63 2.69
CA PHE A 99 -5.37 -21.71 3.23
C PHE A 99 -6.26 -22.58 2.34
N ASP A 100 -7.26 -23.19 2.96
CA ASP A 100 -8.28 -23.96 2.28
C ASP A 100 -9.16 -23.06 1.39
N ASP A 101 -9.85 -23.68 0.43
CA ASP A 101 -10.84 -23.01 -0.39
C ASP A 101 -11.96 -22.44 0.49
N HIS A 102 -12.41 -21.24 0.17
CA HIS A 102 -13.54 -20.58 0.84
C HIS A 102 -13.35 -20.34 2.34
N ALA A 103 -12.10 -20.20 2.81
CA ALA A 103 -11.77 -19.96 4.22
C ALA A 103 -12.20 -18.58 4.74
N PHE A 104 -12.34 -17.60 3.85
CA PHE A 104 -12.57 -16.20 4.20
C PHE A 104 -13.85 -15.62 3.60
N ASP A 105 -14.44 -14.64 4.27
CA ASP A 105 -15.56 -13.87 3.74
C ASP A 105 -15.08 -12.76 2.79
N TRP A 106 -13.84 -12.30 2.96
CA TRP A 106 -13.21 -11.29 2.14
C TRP A 106 -11.68 -11.40 2.17
N VAL A 107 -11.03 -10.83 1.14
CA VAL A 107 -9.59 -10.59 1.07
C VAL A 107 -9.32 -9.12 0.78
N TRP A 108 -8.41 -8.55 1.51
CA TRP A 108 -7.80 -7.25 1.29
C TRP A 108 -6.32 -7.41 0.97
N SER A 109 -5.78 -6.54 0.11
CA SER A 109 -4.34 -6.40 -0.08
C SER A 109 -4.00 -4.95 -0.41
N SER A 110 -3.05 -4.37 0.29
CA SER A 110 -2.55 -3.01 0.03
C SER A 110 -1.06 -3.02 -0.24
N ASP A 111 -0.65 -2.33 -1.32
CA ASP A 111 0.74 -2.17 -1.77
C ASP A 111 1.55 -3.50 -1.86
N CYS A 112 0.86 -4.62 -2.12
CA CYS A 112 1.43 -5.95 -2.22
C CYS A 112 0.96 -6.65 -3.50
N VAL A 113 -0.31 -7.07 -3.55
CA VAL A 113 -0.87 -7.77 -4.71
C VAL A 113 -1.00 -6.82 -5.89
N GLY A 114 -0.35 -7.17 -6.98
CA GLY A 114 -0.33 -6.31 -8.17
C GLY A 114 0.83 -5.34 -8.23
N TYR A 115 1.70 -5.39 -7.25
CA TYR A 115 2.85 -4.53 -7.13
C TYR A 115 4.11 -5.35 -6.84
N PRO A 116 5.17 -5.28 -7.62
CA PRO A 116 5.28 -4.80 -8.99
C PRO A 116 5.06 -5.90 -10.03
N SER A 117 4.17 -5.63 -11.00
CA SER A 117 4.16 -6.23 -12.34
C SER A 117 4.45 -7.73 -12.49
N GLY A 118 3.43 -8.49 -12.67
CA GLY A 118 3.42 -9.86 -13.16
C GLY A 118 2.14 -10.13 -13.93
N ASN A 119 1.93 -11.37 -14.37
CA ASN A 119 0.60 -11.81 -14.77
C ASN A 119 -0.26 -11.94 -13.51
N LEU A 120 -1.10 -10.95 -13.25
CA LEU A 120 -1.94 -10.93 -12.04
C LEU A 120 -3.15 -11.85 -12.10
N LEU A 121 -3.43 -12.44 -13.26
CA LEU A 121 -4.55 -13.34 -13.40
C LEU A 121 -4.45 -14.60 -12.51
N PRO A 122 -3.30 -15.30 -12.42
CA PRO A 122 -3.14 -16.40 -11.47
C PRO A 122 -3.36 -15.97 -10.03
N LEU A 123 -2.79 -14.81 -9.65
CA LEU A 123 -2.89 -14.28 -8.30
C LEU A 123 -4.35 -13.92 -7.93
N LEU A 124 -5.08 -13.24 -8.82
CA LEU A 124 -6.50 -12.97 -8.60
C LEU A 124 -7.34 -14.24 -8.49
N LYS A 125 -6.99 -15.30 -9.25
CA LYS A 125 -7.65 -16.60 -9.11
C LYS A 125 -7.35 -17.24 -7.74
N GLU A 126 -6.13 -17.09 -7.26
CA GLU A 126 -5.73 -17.59 -5.94
C GLU A 126 -6.45 -16.84 -4.80
N LEU A 127 -6.58 -15.51 -4.90
CA LEU A 127 -7.40 -14.74 -3.97
C LEU A 127 -8.88 -15.17 -4.00
N ALA A 128 -9.43 -15.44 -5.20
CA ALA A 128 -10.80 -15.93 -5.34
C ALA A 128 -10.99 -17.32 -4.73
N ARG A 129 -10.00 -18.21 -4.84
CA ARG A 129 -10.05 -19.57 -4.29
C ARG A 129 -10.28 -19.58 -2.79
N VAL A 130 -9.56 -18.73 -2.05
CA VAL A 130 -9.65 -18.69 -0.59
C VAL A 130 -10.85 -17.91 -0.06
N VAL A 131 -11.55 -17.17 -0.91
CA VAL A 131 -12.75 -16.41 -0.55
C VAL A 131 -14.00 -17.23 -0.84
N LYS A 132 -15.00 -17.16 0.03
CA LYS A 132 -16.31 -17.75 -0.21
C LYS A 132 -16.93 -17.18 -1.49
N PRO A 133 -17.71 -17.98 -2.25
CA PRO A 133 -18.44 -17.46 -3.40
C PRO A 133 -19.26 -16.21 -3.08
N GLY A 134 -19.09 -15.16 -3.88
CA GLY A 134 -19.71 -13.85 -3.65
C GLY A 134 -19.05 -12.98 -2.58
N GLY A 135 -17.99 -13.46 -1.91
CA GLY A 135 -17.21 -12.68 -0.96
C GLY A 135 -16.35 -11.61 -1.66
N ILE A 136 -15.91 -10.62 -0.93
CA ILE A 136 -15.24 -9.43 -1.46
C ILE A 136 -13.73 -9.68 -1.60
N VAL A 137 -13.17 -9.35 -2.76
CA VAL A 137 -11.72 -9.21 -2.95
C VAL A 137 -11.42 -7.77 -3.32
N ALA A 138 -10.49 -7.14 -2.59
CA ALA A 138 -10.06 -5.78 -2.84
C ALA A 138 -8.53 -5.71 -2.87
N ILE A 139 -7.98 -5.10 -3.92
CA ILE A 139 -6.56 -4.75 -4.04
C ILE A 139 -6.43 -3.25 -4.15
N LEU A 140 -5.47 -2.68 -3.45
CA LEU A 140 -5.27 -1.24 -3.37
C LEU A 140 -3.78 -0.95 -3.46
N ALA A 141 -3.42 0.10 -4.21
CA ALA A 141 -2.04 0.57 -4.26
C ALA A 141 -1.95 2.09 -4.44
N TRP A 142 -0.82 2.62 -4.01
CA TRP A 142 -0.42 3.99 -4.35
C TRP A 142 -0.44 4.18 -5.85
N SER A 143 -1.14 5.20 -6.34
CA SER A 143 -1.41 5.35 -7.78
C SER A 143 -0.90 6.64 -8.39
N SER A 144 -0.78 7.72 -7.62
CA SER A 144 -0.22 9.00 -8.09
C SER A 144 0.10 9.91 -6.92
N GLN A 145 0.88 10.97 -7.18
CA GLN A 145 1.26 11.97 -6.19
C GLN A 145 1.67 13.29 -6.83
N GLN A 146 1.61 14.35 -6.02
CA GLN A 146 2.24 15.65 -6.22
C GLN A 146 2.74 16.11 -4.85
N ILE A 147 4.01 15.88 -4.56
CA ILE A 147 4.61 16.12 -3.24
C ILE A 147 5.79 17.10 -3.28
N LEU A 148 6.17 17.57 -4.48
CA LEU A 148 7.14 18.64 -4.69
C LEU A 148 6.44 19.88 -5.29
N PRO A 149 5.68 20.65 -4.50
CA PRO A 149 4.95 21.82 -5.00
C PRO A 149 5.92 22.82 -5.65
N GLY A 150 5.55 23.32 -6.84
CA GLY A 150 6.39 24.19 -7.64
C GLY A 150 7.42 23.49 -8.53
N HIS A 151 7.66 22.17 -8.35
CA HIS A 151 8.67 21.39 -9.08
C HIS A 151 8.09 20.18 -9.84
N PRO A 152 6.98 20.31 -10.60
CA PRO A 152 6.30 19.15 -11.20
C PRO A 152 7.16 18.40 -12.23
N LEU A 153 8.06 19.08 -12.93
CA LEU A 153 8.96 18.45 -13.92
C LEU A 153 10.04 17.61 -13.22
N LEU A 154 10.61 18.09 -12.12
CA LEU A 154 11.55 17.30 -11.32
C LEU A 154 10.85 16.06 -10.77
N GLU A 155 9.69 16.22 -10.15
CA GLU A 155 8.92 15.11 -9.60
C GLU A 155 8.58 14.06 -10.67
N ALA A 156 8.17 14.48 -11.87
CA ALA A 156 7.90 13.58 -12.98
C ALA A 156 9.14 12.79 -13.41
N ARG A 157 10.32 13.42 -13.47
CA ARG A 157 11.58 12.75 -13.83
C ARG A 157 12.05 11.79 -12.75
N LEU A 158 11.94 12.17 -11.48
CA LEU A 158 12.24 11.29 -10.35
C LEU A 158 11.29 10.08 -10.33
N ASN A 159 10.00 10.31 -10.52
CA ASN A 159 8.99 9.24 -10.60
C ASN A 159 9.23 8.29 -11.77
N ALA A 160 9.71 8.80 -12.92
CA ALA A 160 10.02 7.97 -14.08
C ALA A 160 11.13 6.94 -13.86
N THR A 161 11.90 7.07 -12.80
CA THR A 161 12.97 6.14 -12.42
C THR A 161 12.68 5.37 -11.14
N CYS A 162 11.63 5.74 -10.41
CA CYS A 162 11.26 5.11 -9.16
C CYS A 162 10.66 3.72 -9.38
N SER A 163 11.37 2.68 -8.97
CA SER A 163 10.91 1.29 -9.07
C SER A 163 9.62 1.02 -8.29
N ALA A 164 9.37 1.79 -7.25
CA ALA A 164 8.17 1.69 -6.44
C ALA A 164 6.91 2.19 -7.16
N LEU A 165 7.02 3.23 -7.99
CA LEU A 165 5.89 3.81 -8.72
C LEU A 165 5.77 3.28 -10.15
N ILE A 166 6.86 2.80 -10.73
CA ILE A 166 6.90 2.28 -12.08
C ILE A 166 7.40 0.83 -12.07
N PRO A 167 6.53 -0.10 -11.69
CA PRO A 167 6.85 -1.51 -11.82
C PRO A 167 6.99 -1.96 -13.29
N CYS A 168 6.78 -1.09 -14.24
CA CYS A 168 6.87 -1.34 -15.68
C CYS A 168 8.23 -0.96 -16.26
N VAL A 169 9.33 -1.32 -15.60
CA VAL A 169 10.66 -1.12 -16.13
C VAL A 169 10.90 -2.07 -17.30
N LYS A 170 11.53 -1.54 -18.36
CA LYS A 170 12.01 -2.23 -19.59
C LYS A 170 11.48 -3.65 -19.83
N GLY A 171 10.60 -3.78 -20.81
CA GLY A 171 10.18 -5.08 -21.33
C GLY A 171 8.87 -5.63 -20.78
N LYS A 172 8.18 -4.94 -19.87
CA LYS A 172 6.85 -5.35 -19.39
C LYS A 172 5.74 -4.73 -20.24
N LYS A 173 4.72 -5.52 -20.45
CA LYS A 173 3.58 -5.10 -21.28
C LYS A 173 2.74 -4.05 -20.55
N PRO A 174 2.20 -3.04 -21.25
CA PRO A 174 1.31 -2.03 -20.64
C PRO A 174 0.13 -2.63 -19.86
N GLU A 175 -0.31 -3.82 -20.27
CA GLU A 175 -1.41 -4.55 -19.62
C GLU A 175 -1.07 -5.01 -18.20
N SER A 176 0.23 -5.09 -17.84
CA SER A 176 0.66 -5.47 -16.49
C SER A 176 0.72 -4.30 -15.50
N ASN A 177 0.34 -3.09 -15.92
CA ASN A 177 0.25 -1.93 -15.02
C ASN A 177 -0.94 -2.07 -14.08
N PHE A 178 -0.74 -1.77 -12.79
CA PHE A 178 -1.78 -1.89 -11.74
C PHE A 178 -3.07 -1.13 -12.09
N LEU A 179 -2.98 0.02 -12.76
CA LEU A 179 -4.16 0.79 -13.17
C LEU A 179 -5.02 0.08 -14.26
N ARG A 180 -4.55 -1.05 -14.78
CA ARG A 180 -5.33 -1.94 -15.67
C ARG A 180 -6.04 -3.06 -14.91
N ALA A 181 -6.01 -3.08 -13.58
CA ALA A 181 -6.53 -4.16 -12.74
C ALA A 181 -8.02 -4.45 -12.97
N LEU A 182 -8.84 -3.46 -13.35
CA LEU A 182 -10.24 -3.70 -13.71
C LEU A 182 -10.38 -4.77 -14.80
N GLY A 183 -9.50 -4.75 -15.81
CA GLY A 183 -9.45 -5.77 -16.86
C GLY A 183 -9.09 -7.16 -16.34
N TRP A 184 -8.24 -7.24 -15.31
CA TRP A 184 -7.88 -8.54 -14.71
C TRP A 184 -9.01 -9.10 -13.86
N PHE A 185 -9.74 -8.27 -13.13
CA PHE A 185 -10.95 -8.69 -12.42
C PHE A 185 -11.99 -9.28 -13.39
N HIS A 186 -12.22 -8.65 -14.55
CA HIS A 186 -13.09 -9.21 -15.59
C HIS A 186 -12.57 -10.55 -16.13
N GLN A 187 -11.27 -10.65 -16.43
CA GLN A 187 -10.66 -11.90 -16.92
C GLN A 187 -10.70 -13.02 -15.87
N ALA A 188 -10.59 -12.69 -14.59
CA ALA A 188 -10.73 -13.63 -13.48
C ALA A 188 -12.20 -13.93 -13.12
N ARG A 189 -13.17 -13.38 -13.86
CA ARG A 189 -14.62 -13.56 -13.71
C ARG A 189 -15.19 -13.11 -12.37
N TYR A 190 -14.58 -12.08 -11.77
CA TYR A 190 -15.19 -11.45 -10.61
C TYR A 190 -16.51 -10.77 -10.99
N GLU A 191 -17.52 -10.88 -10.11
CA GLU A 191 -18.79 -10.20 -10.25
C GLU A 191 -18.67 -8.75 -9.77
N GLU A 192 -19.35 -7.81 -10.42
CA GLU A 192 -19.43 -6.38 -10.07
C GLU A 192 -18.08 -5.72 -9.85
N PRO A 193 -17.09 -5.87 -10.75
CA PRO A 193 -15.79 -5.26 -10.54
C PRO A 193 -15.89 -3.72 -10.59
N THR A 194 -15.30 -3.06 -9.60
CA THR A 194 -15.33 -1.60 -9.45
C THR A 194 -13.94 -1.04 -9.19
N VAL A 195 -13.80 0.26 -9.44
CA VAL A 195 -12.60 1.02 -9.07
C VAL A 195 -13.00 2.29 -8.32
N ARG A 196 -12.25 2.62 -7.27
CA ARG A 196 -12.38 3.87 -6.53
C ARG A 196 -10.99 4.42 -6.23
N THR A 197 -10.83 5.73 -6.38
CA THR A 197 -9.61 6.43 -5.99
C THR A 197 -9.88 7.27 -4.75
N PHE A 198 -8.97 7.19 -3.79
CA PHE A 198 -8.97 7.93 -2.54
C PHE A 198 -7.81 8.91 -2.57
N VAL A 199 -8.07 10.13 -2.16
CA VAL A 199 -7.08 11.21 -2.11
C VAL A 199 -6.74 11.48 -0.66
N GLY A 200 -5.45 11.60 -0.37
CA GLY A 200 -4.94 12.18 0.84
C GLY A 200 -4.16 13.44 0.52
N ASP A 201 -4.24 14.41 1.39
CA ASP A 201 -3.51 15.63 1.26
C ASP A 201 -2.93 16.07 2.61
N VAL A 202 -1.89 16.88 2.54
CA VAL A 202 -1.26 17.51 3.69
C VAL A 202 -0.89 18.95 3.32
N HIS A 203 -0.97 19.84 4.30
CA HIS A 203 -0.59 21.24 4.11
C HIS A 203 0.09 21.81 5.35
N ALA A 204 0.84 22.87 5.16
CA ALA A 204 1.45 23.62 6.27
C ALA A 204 0.38 24.25 7.18
N PRO A 205 0.64 24.38 8.50
CA PRO A 205 1.82 23.88 9.20
C PRO A 205 1.80 22.37 9.39
N LEU A 206 2.91 21.70 9.08
CA LEU A 206 3.04 20.25 9.19
C LEU A 206 3.33 19.86 10.66
N SER A 207 2.63 18.85 11.18
CA SER A 207 3.00 18.21 12.44
C SER A 207 4.31 17.43 12.29
N ASP A 208 4.98 17.15 13.41
CA ASP A 208 6.26 16.41 13.40
C ASP A 208 6.10 15.01 12.79
N ASP A 209 4.99 14.32 13.05
CA ASP A 209 4.71 13.00 12.49
C ASP A 209 4.52 13.05 10.97
N ILE A 210 3.77 14.03 10.46
CA ILE A 210 3.58 14.22 9.01
C ILE A 210 4.90 14.59 8.34
N ARG A 211 5.68 15.47 8.97
CA ARG A 211 7.00 15.87 8.47
C ARG A 211 7.96 14.68 8.39
N THR A 212 8.01 13.87 9.45
CA THR A 212 8.81 12.63 9.49
C THR A 212 8.34 11.64 8.42
N GLY A 213 7.04 11.48 8.28
CA GLY A 213 6.46 10.63 7.25
C GLY A 213 6.82 11.05 5.83
N LEU A 214 6.79 12.36 5.53
CA LEU A 214 7.18 12.89 4.22
C LEU A 214 8.69 12.70 3.94
N ILE A 215 9.55 12.89 4.93
CA ILE A 215 10.99 12.62 4.80
C ILE A 215 11.23 11.15 4.46
N SER A 216 10.60 10.25 5.20
CA SER A 216 10.70 8.81 4.92
C SER A 216 10.12 8.43 3.56
N LEU A 217 9.03 9.08 3.15
CA LEU A 217 8.46 8.90 1.82
C LEU A 217 9.42 9.35 0.71
N PHE A 218 10.05 10.53 0.83
CA PHE A 218 11.07 10.99 -0.12
C PHE A 218 12.23 10.00 -0.24
N GLN A 219 12.69 9.44 0.89
CA GLN A 219 13.75 8.45 0.91
C GLN A 219 13.33 7.12 0.24
N MET A 220 12.12 6.62 0.54
CA MET A 220 11.60 5.40 -0.08
C MET A 220 11.41 5.53 -1.59
N LEU A 221 10.97 6.70 -2.05
CA LEU A 221 10.69 6.93 -3.46
C LEU A 221 11.96 7.21 -4.27
N TRP A 222 12.87 8.05 -3.74
CA TRP A 222 13.95 8.66 -4.51
C TRP A 222 15.31 8.64 -3.81
N GLY A 223 15.41 8.10 -2.60
CA GLY A 223 16.63 8.14 -1.79
C GLY A 223 17.81 7.36 -2.38
N GLU A 224 17.53 6.23 -3.03
CA GLU A 224 18.55 5.44 -3.71
C GLU A 224 18.86 6.01 -5.11
N PRO A 225 20.15 6.02 -5.52
CA PRO A 225 20.54 6.46 -6.86
C PRO A 225 19.90 5.59 -7.92
N GLN A 226 18.92 6.13 -8.62
CA GLN A 226 18.26 5.41 -9.71
C GLN A 226 19.00 5.59 -11.04
N PRO A 227 19.25 4.52 -11.82
CA PRO A 227 19.76 4.66 -13.18
C PRO A 227 18.82 5.51 -14.03
N GLY A 228 19.35 6.56 -14.67
CA GLY A 228 18.57 7.46 -15.53
C GLY A 228 18.19 8.81 -14.90
N VAL A 229 18.44 9.03 -13.62
CA VAL A 229 18.36 10.36 -13.01
C VAL A 229 19.62 11.15 -13.37
N SER A 230 19.46 12.35 -13.92
CA SER A 230 20.59 13.24 -14.23
C SER A 230 21.29 13.73 -12.95
N GLN A 231 22.54 14.17 -13.10
CA GLN A 231 23.25 14.81 -11.97
C GLN A 231 22.54 16.08 -11.48
N GLU A 232 21.95 16.84 -12.38
CA GLU A 232 21.19 18.05 -12.09
C GLU A 232 19.93 17.71 -11.27
N ASP A 233 19.14 16.74 -11.70
CA ASP A 233 17.94 16.30 -10.97
C ASP A 233 18.29 15.74 -9.59
N ARG A 234 19.42 15.05 -9.47
CA ARG A 234 19.91 14.54 -8.19
C ARG A 234 20.31 15.69 -7.24
N ALA A 235 21.04 16.68 -7.77
CA ALA A 235 21.43 17.85 -6.98
C ALA A 235 20.18 18.62 -6.51
N GLU A 236 19.18 18.76 -7.39
CA GLU A 236 17.93 19.43 -7.05
C GLU A 236 17.10 18.62 -6.03
N TYR A 237 17.04 17.28 -6.15
CA TYR A 237 16.46 16.42 -5.13
C TYR A 237 17.13 16.61 -3.77
N GLN A 238 18.47 16.59 -3.71
CA GLN A 238 19.21 16.82 -2.46
C GLN A 238 18.91 18.20 -1.88
N ARG A 239 18.84 19.22 -2.71
CA ARG A 239 18.53 20.59 -2.30
C ARG A 239 17.13 20.72 -1.71
N LEU A 240 16.13 20.06 -2.32
CA LEU A 240 14.71 20.20 -1.93
C LEU A 240 14.26 19.19 -0.88
N CYS A 241 14.81 17.98 -0.88
CA CYS A 241 14.29 16.86 -0.09
C CYS A 241 15.19 16.47 1.11
N HIS A 242 16.36 17.07 1.25
CA HIS A 242 17.25 16.78 2.39
C HIS A 242 16.95 17.72 3.57
N PRO A 243 16.71 17.19 4.79
CA PRO A 243 16.33 18.02 5.95
C PRO A 243 17.31 19.12 6.33
N ASP A 244 18.62 18.90 6.10
CA ASP A 244 19.68 19.87 6.42
C ASP A 244 19.85 20.97 5.36
N SER A 245 19.09 20.90 4.26
CA SER A 245 19.14 21.91 3.22
C SER A 245 18.43 23.20 3.66
N PRO A 246 19.02 24.39 3.39
CA PRO A 246 18.32 25.66 3.62
C PRO A 246 17.05 25.81 2.76
N ASP A 247 17.00 25.10 1.62
CA ASP A 247 15.89 25.13 0.68
C ASP A 247 14.94 23.92 0.86
N PHE A 248 15.00 23.27 2.02
CA PHE A 248 14.17 22.08 2.27
C PHE A 248 12.68 22.38 2.07
N ILE A 249 12.06 21.67 1.15
CA ILE A 249 10.72 21.98 0.65
C ILE A 249 9.64 21.95 1.74
N LEU A 250 9.82 21.12 2.78
CA LEU A 250 8.90 21.07 3.91
C LEU A 250 8.97 22.30 4.84
N ASN A 251 9.88 23.25 4.59
CA ASN A 251 9.96 24.54 5.28
C ASN A 251 9.11 25.63 4.61
N LEU A 252 8.52 25.35 3.44
CA LEU A 252 7.63 26.30 2.78
C LEU A 252 6.41 26.60 3.69
N PRO A 253 6.08 27.86 3.94
CA PRO A 253 4.94 28.24 4.78
C PRO A 253 3.58 27.89 4.12
N ASP A 254 3.58 27.69 2.82
CA ASP A 254 2.44 27.31 1.98
C ASP A 254 2.59 25.91 1.37
N TYR A 255 3.41 25.04 2.00
CA TYR A 255 3.54 23.66 1.54
C TYR A 255 2.18 23.00 1.43
N TYR A 256 1.92 22.42 0.26
CA TYR A 256 0.76 21.58 0.00
C TYR A 256 1.17 20.38 -0.85
N ALA A 257 0.72 19.21 -0.46
CA ALA A 257 0.96 17.98 -1.19
C ALA A 257 -0.28 17.10 -1.18
N PHE A 258 -0.47 16.31 -2.22
CA PHE A 258 -1.49 15.27 -2.25
C PHE A 258 -0.98 14.00 -2.90
N PHE A 259 -1.66 12.90 -2.60
CA PHE A 259 -1.36 11.58 -3.16
C PHE A 259 -2.63 10.75 -3.22
N THR A 260 -2.61 9.72 -4.03
CA THR A 260 -3.79 8.90 -4.29
C THR A 260 -3.51 7.42 -4.14
N TYR A 261 -4.51 6.71 -3.66
CA TYR A 261 -4.61 5.26 -3.70
C TYR A 261 -5.78 4.85 -4.59
N SER A 262 -5.56 3.92 -5.50
CA SER A 262 -6.62 3.33 -6.31
C SER A 262 -6.91 1.92 -5.83
N MET A 263 -8.18 1.67 -5.49
CA MET A 263 -8.70 0.39 -5.05
C MET A 263 -9.53 -0.24 -6.16
N PHE A 264 -9.19 -1.46 -6.52
CA PHE A 264 -9.99 -2.33 -7.40
C PHE A 264 -10.61 -3.42 -6.55
N SER A 265 -11.90 -3.65 -6.70
CA SER A 265 -12.61 -4.66 -5.93
C SER A 265 -13.69 -5.33 -6.75
N GLY A 266 -14.06 -6.54 -6.35
CA GLY A 266 -15.13 -7.33 -6.95
C GLY A 266 -15.54 -8.48 -6.04
N LYS A 267 -16.65 -9.13 -6.36
CA LYS A 267 -17.09 -10.33 -5.66
C LYS A 267 -16.48 -11.56 -6.30
N ALA A 268 -15.98 -12.49 -5.49
CA ALA A 268 -15.44 -13.75 -5.96
C ALA A 268 -16.50 -14.52 -6.77
N PRO A 269 -16.12 -15.22 -7.87
CA PRO A 269 -17.04 -15.99 -8.67
C PRO A 269 -17.82 -17.02 -7.84
N ARG A 270 -19.04 -17.30 -8.25
CA ARG A 270 -19.89 -18.35 -7.66
C ARG A 270 -19.55 -19.75 -8.19
#